data_5ffd3973da0c0286919c3c4d95227c39
#
_entry.id   5ffd3973da0c0286919c3c4d95227c39
#
_cell.length_a   1.000
_cell.length_b   1.000
_cell.length_c   1.000
_cell.angle_alpha   90.00
_cell.angle_beta   90.00
_cell.angle_gamma   90.00
#
_symmetry.space_group_name_H-M   'P 1'
#
loop_
_entity.id
_entity.type
_entity.pdbx_description
1 polymer ?
#
loop_
_entity_poly.entity_id
_entity_poly.type
_entity_poly.pdbx_seq_one_letter_code
_entity_poly.pdbx_strand_id
1 'polypeptide(L)'
;MTRDGLTFTMVFLAESANYGEGIGNITTLKKMTRGDFQQYSYISRQAMRYNIVKQLKWDNTPVDGKSGVVQFAPSATIEDYPEIDLFGYMKTTSKADDKKGGASTRSAVVRLSNAISLEPYQSDLEFLTNMGLAQRQNLENGIAQSEIHRSYYSYTISVSYTHLRAHET
;
A
#
# COMPACT_ATOMS: atom_id res chain seq x y z
N MET A 1 -8.76 33.15 -7.79
CA MET A 1 -8.86 32.00 -6.85
C MET A 1 -7.66 31.12 -7.09
N THR A 2 -6.73 31.10 -6.18
CA THR A 2 -5.61 30.16 -6.19
C THR A 2 -6.16 28.79 -5.79
N ARG A 3 -6.01 27.80 -6.67
CA ARG A 3 -6.39 26.40 -6.33
C ARG A 3 -5.31 25.82 -5.43
N ASP A 4 -5.67 25.47 -4.20
CA ASP A 4 -4.74 24.99 -3.20
C ASP A 4 -4.49 23.47 -3.28
N GLY A 5 -5.09 22.79 -4.24
CA GLY A 5 -4.91 21.35 -4.46
C GLY A 5 -5.71 20.81 -5.65
N LEU A 6 -5.41 19.55 -5.97
CA LEU A 6 -6.11 18.75 -6.99
C LEU A 6 -6.60 17.46 -6.35
N THR A 7 -7.84 17.10 -6.63
CA THR A 7 -8.40 15.80 -6.22
C THR A 7 -9.05 15.15 -7.42
N PHE A 8 -8.76 13.88 -7.66
CA PHE A 8 -9.40 13.09 -8.70
C PHE A 8 -9.67 11.66 -8.20
N THR A 9 -10.74 11.08 -8.71
CA THR A 9 -11.15 9.72 -8.41
C THR A 9 -10.93 8.85 -9.64
N MET A 10 -10.37 7.68 -9.43
CA MET A 10 -10.13 6.67 -10.47
C MET A 10 -10.99 5.45 -10.20
N VAL A 11 -11.54 4.91 -11.28
CA VAL A 11 -12.29 3.64 -11.29
C VAL A 11 -11.60 2.71 -12.27
N PHE A 12 -11.33 1.47 -11.84
CA PHE A 12 -10.67 0.46 -12.67
C PHE A 12 -11.17 -0.93 -12.32
N LEU A 13 -11.13 -1.84 -13.28
CA LEU A 13 -11.46 -3.24 -13.08
C LEU A 13 -10.23 -3.97 -12.54
N ALA A 14 -10.42 -4.75 -11.48
CA ALA A 14 -9.38 -5.64 -10.96
C ALA A 14 -9.99 -6.94 -10.41
N GLU A 15 -9.13 -7.94 -10.29
CA GLU A 15 -9.49 -9.25 -9.75
C GLU A 15 -8.44 -9.65 -8.71
N SER A 16 -8.90 -10.10 -7.54
CA SER A 16 -8.06 -10.67 -6.46
C SER A 16 -6.82 -9.84 -6.10
N ALA A 17 -6.99 -8.52 -6.05
CA ALA A 17 -5.90 -7.56 -6.16
C ALA A 17 -5.06 -7.35 -4.89
N ASN A 18 -5.54 -7.71 -3.70
CA ASN A 18 -4.78 -7.49 -2.45
C ASN A 18 -5.13 -8.52 -1.39
N TYR A 19 -4.29 -9.52 -1.29
CA TYR A 19 -4.40 -10.54 -0.26
C TYR A 19 -3.95 -10.03 1.11
N GLY A 20 -4.58 -10.56 2.16
CA GLY A 20 -4.23 -10.38 3.55
C GLY A 20 -3.49 -11.58 4.12
N GLU A 21 -3.81 -11.94 5.36
CA GLU A 21 -3.29 -13.15 5.99
C GLU A 21 -4.07 -14.39 5.53
N GLY A 22 -3.37 -15.52 5.41
CA GLY A 22 -3.99 -16.80 5.14
C GLY A 22 -4.63 -17.40 6.39
N ILE A 23 -5.70 -18.17 6.22
CA ILE A 23 -6.33 -18.98 7.27
C ILE A 23 -6.19 -20.45 6.86
N GLY A 24 -5.28 -21.17 7.50
CA GLY A 24 -4.94 -22.53 7.07
C GLY A 24 -4.38 -22.54 5.64
N ASN A 25 -5.02 -23.28 4.75
CA ASN A 25 -4.63 -23.37 3.34
C ASN A 25 -5.33 -22.34 2.44
N ILE A 26 -6.08 -21.39 3.03
CA ILE A 26 -6.85 -20.40 2.28
C ILE A 26 -6.15 -19.05 2.37
N THR A 27 -5.81 -18.48 1.22
CA THR A 27 -5.33 -17.10 1.13
C THR A 27 -6.53 -16.15 1.01
N THR A 28 -6.69 -15.25 1.97
CA THR A 28 -7.85 -14.36 2.06
C THR A 28 -7.57 -12.98 1.52
N LEU A 29 -8.56 -12.38 0.86
CA LEU A 29 -8.52 -10.98 0.43
C LEU A 29 -8.68 -10.03 1.62
N LYS A 30 -8.10 -8.86 1.53
CA LYS A 30 -8.40 -7.77 2.47
C LYS A 30 -9.82 -7.28 2.24
N LYS A 31 -10.61 -7.31 3.31
CA LYS A 31 -12.03 -6.95 3.29
C LYS A 31 -12.37 -5.96 4.40
N MET A 32 -13.39 -5.16 4.19
CA MET A 32 -13.99 -4.29 5.19
C MET A 32 -15.50 -4.35 5.10
N THR A 33 -16.17 -4.26 6.24
CA THR A 33 -17.63 -4.13 6.30
C THR A 33 -18.00 -2.66 6.17
N ARG A 34 -19.03 -2.35 5.37
CA ARG A 34 -19.57 -1.00 5.21
C ARG A 34 -20.89 -0.84 5.96
N GLY A 35 -21.48 0.33 5.88
CA GLY A 35 -22.72 0.67 6.61
C GLY A 35 -23.96 -0.14 6.19
N ASP A 36 -23.90 -0.84 5.06
CA ASP A 36 -24.91 -1.79 4.58
C ASP A 36 -24.71 -3.21 5.14
N PHE A 37 -23.74 -3.39 6.05
CA PHE A 37 -23.32 -4.67 6.64
C PHE A 37 -22.77 -5.70 5.63
N GLN A 38 -22.52 -5.29 4.39
CA GLN A 38 -21.87 -6.11 3.36
C GLN A 38 -20.35 -5.97 3.48
N GLN A 39 -19.64 -7.04 3.08
CA GLN A 39 -18.18 -7.03 2.96
C GLN A 39 -17.76 -6.57 1.56
N TYR A 40 -16.75 -5.73 1.52
CA TYR A 40 -16.14 -5.23 0.29
C TYR A 40 -14.65 -5.55 0.32
N SER A 41 -14.11 -6.10 -0.75
CA SER A 41 -12.67 -6.25 -0.87
C SER A 41 -12.02 -4.88 -1.13
N TYR A 42 -10.77 -4.72 -0.71
CA TYR A 42 -10.06 -3.47 -0.96
C TYR A 42 -8.57 -3.67 -1.18
N ILE A 43 -7.99 -2.79 -1.98
CA ILE A 43 -6.55 -2.62 -2.10
C ILE A 43 -6.14 -1.53 -1.11
N SER A 44 -5.25 -1.87 -0.19
CA SER A 44 -4.81 -0.91 0.81
C SER A 44 -4.01 0.24 0.15
N ARG A 45 -4.17 1.45 0.67
CA ARG A 45 -3.38 2.60 0.23
C ARG A 45 -1.87 2.36 0.32
N GLN A 46 -1.43 1.53 1.28
CA GLN A 46 -0.03 1.16 1.42
C GLN A 46 0.45 0.29 0.25
N ALA A 47 -0.35 -0.70 -0.17
CA ALA A 47 -0.04 -1.51 -1.35
C ALA A 47 -0.03 -0.67 -2.62
N MET A 48 -0.98 0.26 -2.77
CA MET A 48 -1.01 1.19 -3.90
C MET A 48 0.22 2.10 -3.92
N ARG A 49 0.55 2.73 -2.78
CA ARG A 49 1.78 3.53 -2.64
C ARG A 49 3.02 2.73 -3.02
N TYR A 50 3.16 1.51 -2.49
CA TYR A 50 4.29 0.65 -2.80
C TYR A 50 4.43 0.41 -4.30
N ASN A 51 3.34 0.06 -4.98
CA ASN A 51 3.37 -0.18 -6.42
C ASN A 51 3.67 1.09 -7.23
N ILE A 52 3.14 2.24 -6.83
CA ILE A 52 3.44 3.53 -7.47
C ILE A 52 4.93 3.83 -7.36
N VAL A 53 5.49 3.74 -6.16
CA VAL A 53 6.91 4.01 -5.90
C VAL A 53 7.80 3.05 -6.70
N LYS A 54 7.45 1.76 -6.75
CA LYS A 54 8.17 0.75 -7.54
C LYS A 54 8.14 1.03 -9.05
N GLN A 55 6.97 1.33 -9.61
CA GLN A 55 6.81 1.60 -11.03
C GLN A 55 7.54 2.86 -11.48
N LEU A 56 7.56 3.89 -10.62
CA LEU A 56 8.27 5.14 -10.86
C LEU A 56 9.77 5.06 -10.54
N LYS A 57 10.26 3.91 -10.03
CA LYS A 57 11.66 3.70 -9.63
C LYS A 57 12.14 4.71 -8.57
N TRP A 58 11.25 5.05 -7.64
CA TRP A 58 11.54 5.96 -6.51
C TRP A 58 11.91 5.21 -5.23
N ASP A 59 12.06 3.89 -5.29
CA ASP A 59 12.34 2.99 -4.17
C ASP A 59 13.83 2.92 -3.77
N ASN A 60 14.59 3.94 -4.11
CA ASN A 60 16.02 4.09 -3.78
C ASN A 60 16.26 4.97 -2.54
N THR A 61 15.21 5.43 -1.85
CA THR A 61 15.35 6.22 -0.62
C THR A 61 16.06 5.40 0.46
N PRO A 62 17.18 5.88 1.05
CA PRO A 62 17.89 5.15 2.08
C PRO A 62 17.04 4.91 3.33
N VAL A 63 17.17 3.72 3.91
CA VAL A 63 16.48 3.32 5.14
C VAL A 63 17.45 3.03 6.26
N ASP A 64 17.01 3.18 7.51
CA ASP A 64 17.75 2.85 8.73
C ASP A 64 16.88 1.96 9.63
N GLY A 65 17.46 0.88 10.13
CA GLY A 65 16.80 -0.06 11.04
C GLY A 65 17.52 -0.20 12.39
N LYS A 66 18.51 0.65 12.68
CA LYS A 66 19.36 0.54 13.89
C LYS A 66 18.57 0.62 15.19
N SER A 67 17.45 1.31 15.21
CA SER A 67 16.57 1.43 16.39
C SER A 67 15.59 0.26 16.57
N GLY A 68 15.66 -0.79 15.74
CA GLY A 68 14.70 -1.89 15.72
C GLY A 68 13.41 -1.59 14.92
N VAL A 69 13.21 -0.34 14.52
CA VAL A 69 12.11 0.09 13.64
C VAL A 69 12.72 0.59 12.34
N VAL A 70 12.28 0.00 11.23
CA VAL A 70 12.72 0.44 9.89
C VAL A 70 12.08 1.78 9.56
N GLN A 71 12.90 2.77 9.28
CA GLN A 71 12.49 4.13 8.90
C GLN A 71 13.40 4.68 7.80
N PHE A 72 13.04 5.78 7.17
CA PHE A 72 13.95 6.46 6.26
C PHE A 72 15.16 7.00 7.02
N ALA A 73 16.33 6.88 6.39
CA ALA A 73 17.57 7.35 7.01
C ALA A 73 17.50 8.85 7.33
N PRO A 74 18.13 9.32 8.44
CA PRO A 74 18.19 10.75 8.76
C PRO A 74 18.76 11.61 7.63
N SER A 75 19.72 11.06 6.88
CA SER A 75 20.40 11.73 5.76
C SER A 75 19.55 11.85 4.49
N ALA A 76 18.42 11.12 4.37
CA ALA A 76 17.56 11.24 3.20
C ALA A 76 16.83 12.58 3.23
N THR A 77 16.97 13.38 2.17
CA THR A 77 16.35 14.71 2.05
C THR A 77 15.20 14.69 1.06
N ILE A 78 14.29 15.63 1.14
CA ILE A 78 13.16 15.76 0.23
C ILE A 78 13.59 16.24 -1.15
N GLU A 79 14.72 16.91 -1.25
CA GLU A 79 15.32 17.38 -2.51
C GLU A 79 15.85 16.22 -3.34
N ASP A 80 16.35 15.16 -2.69
CA ASP A 80 16.97 14.02 -3.36
C ASP A 80 15.98 12.88 -3.65
N TYR A 81 14.92 12.76 -2.85
CA TYR A 81 14.06 11.58 -2.88
C TYR A 81 12.56 11.94 -3.00
N PRO A 82 11.99 11.80 -4.21
CA PRO A 82 10.55 12.09 -4.45
C PRO A 82 9.60 11.29 -3.57
N GLU A 83 9.98 10.08 -3.16
CA GLU A 83 9.13 9.24 -2.30
C GLU A 83 8.79 9.95 -1.00
N ILE A 84 9.80 10.49 -0.29
CA ILE A 84 9.59 11.16 1.00
C ILE A 84 9.04 12.57 0.85
N ASP A 85 9.32 13.23 -0.26
CA ASP A 85 8.73 14.54 -0.58
C ASP A 85 7.21 14.41 -0.77
N LEU A 86 6.77 13.50 -1.62
CA LEU A 86 5.36 13.38 -2.00
C LEU A 86 4.52 12.64 -0.95
N PHE A 87 5.03 11.53 -0.39
CA PHE A 87 4.26 10.69 0.52
C PHE A 87 4.54 10.94 2.00
N GLY A 88 5.45 11.87 2.30
CA GLY A 88 5.78 12.25 3.66
C GLY A 88 6.58 11.17 4.42
N TYR A 89 7.02 11.53 5.60
CA TYR A 89 7.79 10.64 6.48
C TYR A 89 7.62 11.00 7.95
N MET A 90 8.01 10.05 8.80
CA MET A 90 8.33 10.26 10.20
C MET A 90 9.68 9.59 10.47
N LYS A 91 10.65 10.36 10.93
CA LYS A 91 11.99 9.90 11.32
C LYS A 91 12.19 10.22 12.80
N THR A 92 12.71 9.25 13.55
CA THR A 92 13.06 9.43 14.95
C THR A 92 14.59 9.37 15.10
N THR A 93 15.16 10.30 15.86
CA THR A 93 16.57 10.27 16.25
C THR A 93 16.67 9.79 17.70
N SER A 94 17.62 8.89 17.97
CA SER A 94 17.86 8.42 19.34
C SER A 94 18.49 9.52 20.18
N LYS A 95 18.27 9.47 21.51
CA LYS A 95 18.92 10.39 22.47
C LYS A 95 20.44 10.32 22.47
N ALA A 96 21.04 9.26 21.87
CA ALA A 96 22.48 9.10 21.77
C ALA A 96 23.12 9.99 20.69
N ASP A 97 22.35 10.27 19.61
CA ASP A 97 22.83 11.09 18.48
C ASP A 97 22.49 12.57 18.64
N ASP A 98 21.46 12.87 19.44
CA ASP A 98 21.05 14.24 19.73
C ASP A 98 20.65 14.36 21.20
N LYS A 99 21.22 15.32 21.93
CA LYS A 99 21.06 15.49 23.39
C LYS A 99 19.57 15.60 23.84
N LYS A 100 18.64 15.73 22.93
CA LYS A 100 17.20 15.84 23.23
C LYS A 100 16.34 14.71 22.64
N GLY A 101 16.86 13.89 21.71
CA GLY A 101 16.01 12.99 20.91
C GLY A 101 14.87 13.77 20.25
N GLY A 102 14.56 13.51 19.03
CA GLY A 102 13.52 14.24 18.30
C GLY A 102 12.81 13.38 17.27
N ALA A 103 11.63 13.82 16.83
CA ALA A 103 10.97 13.29 15.66
C ALA A 103 10.90 14.38 14.59
N SER A 104 11.44 14.09 13.41
CA SER A 104 11.23 14.90 12.22
C SER A 104 10.10 14.30 11.42
N THR A 105 9.10 15.10 11.08
CA THR A 105 7.92 14.65 10.35
C THR A 105 7.64 15.56 9.17
N ARG A 106 7.20 14.96 8.06
CA ARG A 106 6.65 15.67 6.91
C ARG A 106 5.28 15.09 6.57
N SER A 107 4.30 15.95 6.48
CA SER A 107 2.96 15.57 6.00
C SER A 107 3.01 15.19 4.52
N ALA A 108 2.25 14.16 4.13
CA ALA A 108 2.13 13.75 2.75
C ALA A 108 1.48 14.85 1.90
N VAL A 109 2.12 15.23 0.81
CA VAL A 109 1.59 16.11 -0.23
C VAL A 109 0.59 15.36 -1.10
N VAL A 110 0.90 14.10 -1.43
CA VAL A 110 0.04 13.17 -2.16
C VAL A 110 -0.62 12.22 -1.17
N ARG A 111 -1.94 12.21 -1.14
CA ARG A 111 -2.74 11.34 -0.29
C ARG A 111 -3.56 10.38 -1.13
N LEU A 112 -3.55 9.11 -0.75
CA LEU A 112 -4.29 8.03 -1.38
C LEU A 112 -5.37 7.51 -0.43
N SER A 113 -6.58 7.29 -0.93
CA SER A 113 -7.55 6.44 -0.25
C SER A 113 -7.23 4.96 -0.49
N ASN A 114 -7.88 4.05 0.24
CA ASN A 114 -7.94 2.65 -0.20
C ASN A 114 -8.75 2.58 -1.50
N ALA A 115 -8.41 1.64 -2.40
CA ALA A 115 -9.27 1.30 -3.53
C ALA A 115 -10.27 0.25 -3.05
N ILE A 116 -11.55 0.60 -3.01
CA ILE A 116 -12.62 -0.25 -2.48
C ILE A 116 -13.45 -0.76 -3.65
N SER A 117 -13.80 -2.05 -3.63
CA SER A 117 -14.68 -2.65 -4.62
C SER A 117 -16.05 -1.96 -4.61
N LEU A 118 -16.67 -1.83 -5.78
CA LEU A 118 -18.01 -1.26 -5.93
C LEU A 118 -19.10 -2.30 -5.72
N GLU A 119 -18.77 -3.59 -5.93
CA GLU A 119 -19.66 -4.71 -5.63
C GLU A 119 -19.26 -5.38 -4.32
N PRO A 120 -20.22 -5.91 -3.54
CA PRO A 120 -19.95 -6.70 -2.35
C PRO A 120 -19.23 -8.01 -2.68
N TYR A 121 -18.38 -8.46 -1.78
CA TYR A 121 -17.70 -9.75 -1.85
C TYR A 121 -18.68 -10.91 -1.55
N GLN A 122 -18.68 -11.95 -2.38
CA GLN A 122 -19.61 -13.09 -2.30
C GLN A 122 -18.97 -14.41 -1.84
N SER A 123 -17.77 -14.36 -1.27
CA SER A 123 -17.06 -15.55 -0.73
C SER A 123 -16.68 -16.60 -1.77
N ASP A 124 -16.34 -16.17 -3.00
CA ASP A 124 -15.89 -17.08 -4.03
C ASP A 124 -14.46 -17.56 -3.76
N LEU A 125 -14.21 -18.85 -4.00
CA LEU A 125 -12.92 -19.51 -3.79
C LEU A 125 -12.43 -20.16 -5.06
N GLU A 126 -11.15 -20.00 -5.35
CA GLU A 126 -10.42 -20.76 -6.34
C GLU A 126 -9.67 -21.89 -5.66
N PHE A 127 -9.82 -23.11 -6.17
CA PHE A 127 -9.15 -24.30 -5.72
C PHE A 127 -8.01 -24.65 -6.68
N LEU A 128 -6.78 -24.64 -6.18
CA LEU A 128 -5.57 -24.93 -6.92
C LEU A 128 -4.97 -26.28 -6.46
N THR A 129 -4.58 -27.11 -7.42
CA THR A 129 -3.96 -28.41 -7.18
C THR A 129 -2.85 -28.65 -8.20
N ASN A 130 -1.76 -29.29 -7.78
CA ASN A 130 -0.68 -29.73 -8.67
C ASN A 130 -0.67 -31.24 -8.94
N MET A 131 -1.83 -31.88 -8.87
CA MET A 131 -1.99 -33.34 -9.03
C MET A 131 -1.27 -33.90 -10.26
N GLY A 132 -1.33 -33.21 -11.40
CA GLY A 132 -0.67 -33.64 -12.61
C GLY A 132 0.87 -33.65 -12.54
N LEU A 133 1.46 -32.79 -11.72
CA LEU A 133 2.91 -32.81 -11.46
C LEU A 133 3.27 -33.89 -10.42
N ALA A 134 2.48 -33.99 -9.36
CA ALA A 134 2.70 -34.96 -8.29
C ALA A 134 2.69 -36.42 -8.83
N GLN A 135 1.76 -36.74 -9.73
CA GLN A 135 1.66 -38.08 -10.35
C GLN A 135 2.90 -38.48 -11.16
N ARG A 136 3.68 -37.53 -11.70
CA ARG A 136 4.86 -37.85 -12.52
C ARG A 136 5.95 -38.60 -11.74
N GLN A 137 6.03 -38.37 -10.44
CA GLN A 137 7.05 -39.01 -9.57
C GLN A 137 6.44 -39.63 -8.32
N ASN A 138 5.13 -39.90 -8.33
CA ASN A 138 4.41 -40.49 -7.20
C ASN A 138 4.58 -39.71 -5.89
N LEU A 139 4.52 -38.35 -5.97
CA LEU A 139 4.64 -37.43 -4.86
C LEU A 139 3.26 -37.05 -4.31
N GLU A 140 3.25 -36.52 -3.10
CA GLU A 140 2.03 -35.97 -2.51
C GLU A 140 1.55 -34.72 -3.26
N ASN A 141 0.22 -34.59 -3.36
CA ASN A 141 -0.41 -33.48 -4.04
C ASN A 141 -0.45 -32.23 -3.13
N GLY A 142 0.03 -31.10 -3.64
CA GLY A 142 -0.15 -29.80 -3.00
C GLY A 142 -1.53 -29.22 -3.31
N ILE A 143 -2.21 -28.74 -2.28
CA ILE A 143 -3.52 -28.08 -2.39
C ILE A 143 -3.40 -26.67 -1.83
N ALA A 144 -3.87 -25.67 -2.58
CA ALA A 144 -4.02 -24.29 -2.16
C ALA A 144 -5.40 -23.78 -2.54
N GLN A 145 -5.92 -22.86 -1.74
CA GLN A 145 -7.16 -22.16 -2.03
C GLN A 145 -6.93 -20.66 -1.90
N SER A 146 -7.58 -19.89 -2.76
CA SER A 146 -7.54 -18.44 -2.67
C SER A 146 -8.94 -17.85 -2.87
N GLU A 147 -9.25 -16.82 -2.09
CA GLU A 147 -10.45 -16.04 -2.34
C GLU A 147 -10.28 -15.27 -3.66
N ILE A 148 -11.33 -15.23 -4.45
CA ILE A 148 -11.38 -14.45 -5.69
C ILE A 148 -12.49 -13.41 -5.59
N HIS A 149 -12.25 -12.24 -6.14
CA HIS A 149 -13.26 -11.21 -6.30
C HIS A 149 -12.89 -10.31 -7.47
N ARG A 150 -13.68 -10.36 -8.51
CA ARG A 150 -13.58 -9.47 -9.67
C ARG A 150 -14.61 -8.38 -9.54
N SER A 151 -14.14 -7.13 -9.49
CA SER A 151 -15.00 -5.96 -9.31
C SER A 151 -14.36 -4.72 -9.91
N TYR A 152 -15.15 -3.68 -10.12
CA TYR A 152 -14.63 -2.33 -10.27
C TYR A 152 -14.22 -1.82 -8.89
N TYR A 153 -13.04 -1.19 -8.84
CA TYR A 153 -12.50 -0.55 -7.64
C TYR A 153 -12.42 0.95 -7.83
N SER A 154 -12.76 1.69 -6.81
CA SER A 154 -12.67 3.15 -6.81
C SER A 154 -11.70 3.63 -5.73
N TYR A 155 -10.82 4.57 -6.09
CA TYR A 155 -9.96 5.29 -5.14
C TYR A 155 -9.75 6.73 -5.53
N THR A 156 -9.35 7.54 -4.55
CA THR A 156 -9.12 8.98 -4.73
C THR A 156 -7.66 9.31 -4.45
N ILE A 157 -7.10 10.16 -5.31
CA ILE A 157 -5.81 10.81 -5.12
C ILE A 157 -6.07 12.30 -4.86
N SER A 158 -5.48 12.84 -3.80
CA SER A 158 -5.47 14.27 -3.51
C SER A 158 -4.05 14.78 -3.41
N VAL A 159 -3.75 15.86 -4.12
CA VAL A 159 -2.46 16.54 -4.11
C VAL A 159 -2.65 17.95 -3.53
N SER A 160 -1.88 18.31 -2.50
CA SER A 160 -1.88 19.63 -1.91
C SER A 160 -0.80 20.50 -2.55
N TYR A 161 -1.17 21.61 -3.17
CA TYR A 161 -0.21 22.55 -3.76
C TYR A 161 0.44 23.48 -2.72
N THR A 162 -0.16 23.63 -1.56
CA THR A 162 0.36 24.49 -0.49
C THR A 162 1.76 24.08 -0.05
N HIS A 163 2.03 22.77 -0.02
CA HIS A 163 3.33 22.22 0.36
C HIS A 163 4.33 22.14 -0.79
N LEU A 164 3.87 22.07 -2.04
CA LEU A 164 4.74 22.12 -3.23
C LEU A 164 5.38 23.50 -3.43
N ARG A 165 4.66 24.57 -3.07
CA ARG A 165 5.15 25.95 -3.22
C ARG A 165 6.23 26.33 -2.20
N ALA A 166 6.42 25.57 -1.12
CA ALA A 166 7.46 25.84 -0.13
C ALA A 166 8.89 25.57 -0.65
N HIS A 167 9.01 25.01 -1.86
CA HIS A 167 10.29 24.72 -2.52
C HIS A 167 10.64 25.65 -3.68
N GLU A 168 9.77 26.61 -4.01
CA GLU A 168 9.99 27.59 -5.10
C GLU A 168 10.51 28.96 -4.63
N THR A 169 10.87 29.10 -3.34
CA THR A 169 11.43 30.35 -2.77
C THR A 169 12.83 30.20 -2.26
#